data_3962f4b64b8fa0ee2c8f4346c205ae2f
#
_entry.id   3962f4b64b8fa0ee2c8f4346c205ae2f
#
_cell.length_a   1.000
_cell.length_b   1.000
_cell.length_c   1.000
_cell.angle_alpha   90.00
_cell.angle_beta   90.00
_cell.angle_gamma   90.00
#
_symmetry.space_group_name_H-M   'P 1'
#
loop_
_entity.id
_entity.type
_entity.pdbx_description
1 polymer ?
#
loop_
_entity_poly.entity_id
_entity_poly.type
_entity_poly.pdbx_seq_one_letter_code
_entity_poly.pdbx_strand_id
1 'polypeptide(L)'
;MKKFFAMLLALTMMVAFAACGEKFDPAAKSEGVMTYAEYDAAELNTEVVIEAYVQAAQGWWEKDGQGVITVYAQDPDGAYFIYEMACSQADAAKLTKGTKIRVTGYKAAWEGEVEITDPTFEFVTDGTWVAEATDVTALLGKDELIQHQNKLISVKGATVAAANENGEAFLYKWNGAGAEGDDLYFNVVVDGATYTFCVESYLCGLGTEAYEAVRGLKVGDVIDLEGFLYWYNGAQPHITAIKKVG
;
A
#
# COMPACT_ATOMS: atom_id res chain seq x y z
N MET A 1 35.27 35.07 -72.93
CA MET A 1 34.00 35.05 -72.18
C MET A 1 33.93 33.73 -71.36
N LYS A 2 34.37 33.73 -70.14
CA LYS A 2 34.42 32.55 -69.29
C LYS A 2 33.39 32.74 -68.20
N LYS A 3 32.32 31.87 -68.21
CA LYS A 3 31.27 31.86 -67.18
C LYS A 3 31.75 31.02 -66.01
N PHE A 4 31.92 31.64 -64.85
CA PHE A 4 32.15 30.93 -63.59
C PHE A 4 30.82 30.53 -63.04
N PHE A 5 30.62 29.23 -62.87
CA PHE A 5 29.53 28.62 -62.09
C PHE A 5 30.00 28.52 -60.65
N ALA A 6 29.40 29.26 -59.75
CA ALA A 6 29.59 29.12 -58.33
C ALA A 6 28.59 28.04 -57.82
N MET A 7 29.11 26.91 -57.38
CA MET A 7 28.35 25.80 -56.78
C MET A 7 28.25 26.09 -55.29
N LEU A 8 27.04 26.50 -54.82
CA LEU A 8 26.74 26.72 -53.41
C LEU A 8 26.44 25.36 -52.76
N LEU A 9 27.39 24.86 -51.99
CA LEU A 9 27.21 23.61 -51.22
C LEU A 9 26.45 23.95 -49.92
N ALA A 10 25.13 23.69 -49.87
CA ALA A 10 24.34 23.79 -48.67
C ALA A 10 24.63 22.60 -47.77
N LEU A 11 25.40 22.80 -46.72
CA LEU A 11 25.68 21.80 -45.68
C LEU A 11 24.47 21.78 -44.73
N THR A 12 23.51 20.87 -44.92
CA THR A 12 22.44 20.59 -43.99
C THR A 12 23.02 19.82 -42.83
N MET A 13 23.28 20.49 -41.70
CA MET A 13 23.50 19.84 -40.43
C MET A 13 22.17 19.20 -39.97
N MET A 14 22.04 17.87 -40.13
CA MET A 14 21.08 17.11 -39.38
C MET A 14 21.52 17.09 -37.92
N VAL A 15 20.88 17.92 -37.10
CA VAL A 15 20.95 17.79 -35.66
C VAL A 15 20.07 16.56 -35.32
N ALA A 16 20.72 15.42 -35.15
CA ALA A 16 20.09 14.26 -34.56
C ALA A 16 19.83 14.62 -33.08
N PHE A 17 18.60 15.02 -32.77
CA PHE A 17 18.12 14.95 -31.40
C PHE A 17 18.08 13.46 -31.01
N ALA A 18 19.13 13.01 -30.34
CA ALA A 18 19.03 11.81 -29.52
C ALA A 18 18.00 12.15 -28.43
N ALA A 19 16.74 11.76 -28.64
CA ALA A 19 15.78 11.67 -27.56
C ALA A 19 16.30 10.57 -26.63
N CYS A 20 17.12 10.94 -25.67
CA CYS A 20 17.37 10.15 -24.48
C CYS A 20 16.00 10.11 -23.78
N GLY A 21 15.19 9.08 -24.02
CA GLY A 21 14.02 8.85 -23.22
C GLY A 21 14.48 8.74 -21.77
N GLU A 22 14.05 9.68 -20.93
CA GLU A 22 14.34 9.60 -19.51
C GLU A 22 13.86 8.22 -19.04
N LYS A 23 14.78 7.52 -18.38
CA LYS A 23 14.45 6.21 -17.84
C LYS A 23 13.43 6.45 -16.72
N PHE A 24 12.28 5.76 -16.78
CA PHE A 24 11.27 5.84 -15.73
C PHE A 24 11.91 5.61 -14.35
N ASP A 25 11.69 6.56 -13.46
CA ASP A 25 12.13 6.52 -12.07
C ASP A 25 10.90 6.59 -11.17
N PRO A 26 10.55 5.51 -10.47
CA PRO A 26 9.36 5.50 -9.61
C PRO A 26 9.50 6.39 -8.36
N ALA A 27 10.71 6.81 -8.00
CA ALA A 27 10.95 7.74 -6.89
C ALA A 27 10.79 9.21 -7.32
N ALA A 28 10.78 9.51 -8.63
CA ALA A 28 10.67 10.88 -9.12
C ALA A 28 9.32 11.50 -8.70
N LYS A 29 9.40 12.75 -8.21
CA LYS A 29 8.24 13.54 -7.80
C LYS A 29 8.05 14.71 -8.75
N SER A 30 6.80 15.07 -9.02
CA SER A 30 6.46 16.27 -9.75
C SER A 30 6.74 17.53 -8.91
N GLU A 31 6.78 18.70 -9.57
CA GLU A 31 6.92 19.98 -8.88
C GLU A 31 5.79 20.20 -7.85
N GLY A 32 6.14 20.64 -6.65
CA GLY A 32 5.21 20.90 -5.54
C GLY A 32 4.73 19.66 -4.80
N VAL A 33 5.27 18.48 -5.11
CA VAL A 33 4.99 17.22 -4.39
C VAL A 33 6.07 16.99 -3.34
N MET A 34 5.65 16.63 -2.13
CA MET A 34 6.55 16.28 -1.03
C MET A 34 7.29 14.97 -1.30
N THR A 35 8.56 14.92 -0.92
CA THR A 35 9.27 13.67 -0.70
C THR A 35 8.68 12.94 0.51
N TYR A 36 8.92 11.63 0.63
CA TYR A 36 8.47 10.90 1.82
C TYR A 36 9.07 11.49 3.13
N ALA A 37 10.33 11.91 3.09
CA ALA A 37 10.98 12.53 4.25
C ALA A 37 10.32 13.86 4.67
N GLU A 38 9.86 14.68 3.72
CA GLU A 38 9.11 15.91 4.00
C GLU A 38 7.71 15.59 4.55
N TYR A 39 7.02 14.60 4.00
CA TYR A 39 5.75 14.11 4.52
C TYR A 39 5.90 13.55 5.94
N ASP A 40 6.91 12.73 6.18
CA ASP A 40 7.16 12.12 7.50
C ASP A 40 7.45 13.19 8.56
N ALA A 41 8.23 14.22 8.20
CA ALA A 41 8.56 15.34 9.08
C ALA A 41 7.43 16.38 9.26
N ALA A 42 6.37 16.34 8.41
CA ALA A 42 5.27 17.30 8.51
C ALA A 42 4.48 17.09 9.82
N GLU A 43 4.07 18.19 10.44
CA GLU A 43 3.24 18.15 11.65
C GLU A 43 1.83 17.62 11.32
N LEU A 44 1.16 17.04 12.32
CA LEU A 44 -0.25 16.66 12.19
C LEU A 44 -1.13 17.88 11.88
N ASN A 45 -2.18 17.66 11.10
CA ASN A 45 -3.10 18.66 10.55
C ASN A 45 -2.46 19.63 9.54
N THR A 46 -1.28 19.31 9.01
CA THR A 46 -0.68 20.03 7.88
C THR A 46 -1.24 19.49 6.57
N GLU A 47 -1.55 20.39 5.63
CA GLU A 47 -1.87 20.00 4.27
C GLU A 47 -0.63 19.37 3.61
N VAL A 48 -0.80 18.24 2.99
CA VAL A 48 0.26 17.49 2.32
C VAL A 48 -0.14 17.20 0.87
N VAL A 49 0.86 17.20 -0.01
CA VAL A 49 0.72 16.80 -1.40
C VAL A 49 1.74 15.69 -1.68
N ILE A 50 1.26 14.50 -1.99
CA ILE A 50 2.12 13.34 -2.25
C ILE A 50 1.83 12.74 -3.63
N GLU A 51 2.81 12.05 -4.20
CA GLU A 51 2.62 11.12 -5.32
C GLU A 51 3.08 9.73 -4.89
N ALA A 52 2.22 8.74 -5.12
CA ALA A 52 2.52 7.36 -4.80
C ALA A 52 1.74 6.41 -5.72
N TYR A 53 2.07 5.13 -5.64
CA TYR A 53 1.45 4.08 -6.44
C TYR A 53 0.51 3.27 -5.56
N VAL A 54 -0.73 3.11 -6.00
CA VAL A 54 -1.70 2.23 -5.35
C VAL A 54 -1.12 0.83 -5.22
N GLN A 55 -1.12 0.27 -4.03
CA GLN A 55 -0.73 -1.11 -3.79
C GLN A 55 -1.94 -1.99 -3.51
N ALA A 56 -2.95 -1.43 -2.83
CA ALA A 56 -4.26 -2.02 -2.65
C ALA A 56 -5.29 -0.94 -2.34
N ALA A 57 -6.56 -1.25 -2.56
CA ALA A 57 -7.67 -0.39 -2.22
C ALA A 57 -8.77 -1.23 -1.57
N GLN A 58 -9.43 -0.67 -0.57
CA GLN A 58 -10.66 -1.22 -0.01
C GLN A 58 -11.81 -1.13 -1.00
N GLY A 59 -12.95 -1.72 -0.70
CA GLY A 59 -14.15 -1.56 -1.51
C GLY A 59 -14.63 -0.10 -1.54
N TRP A 60 -15.08 0.37 -2.72
CA TRP A 60 -15.76 1.64 -2.82
C TRP A 60 -17.11 1.61 -2.09
N TRP A 61 -17.44 2.67 -1.36
CA TRP A 61 -18.71 2.80 -0.68
C TRP A 61 -19.19 4.26 -0.63
N GLU A 62 -20.42 4.48 -0.24
CA GLU A 62 -21.01 5.81 -0.13
C GLU A 62 -21.13 6.21 1.34
N LYS A 63 -20.50 7.33 1.69
CA LYS A 63 -20.56 7.95 3.01
C LYS A 63 -21.26 9.30 2.88
N ASP A 64 -22.38 9.48 3.55
CA ASP A 64 -23.14 10.73 3.58
C ASP A 64 -23.46 11.32 2.18
N GLY A 65 -23.72 10.46 1.19
CA GLY A 65 -23.99 10.82 -0.19
C GLY A 65 -22.75 11.11 -1.04
N GLN A 66 -21.55 10.88 -0.51
CA GLN A 66 -20.28 10.99 -1.23
C GLN A 66 -19.63 9.61 -1.37
N GLY A 67 -19.22 9.26 -2.59
CA GLY A 67 -18.43 8.07 -2.80
C GLY A 67 -17.02 8.22 -2.24
N VAL A 68 -16.53 7.21 -1.53
CA VAL A 68 -15.20 7.19 -0.93
C VAL A 68 -14.52 5.83 -1.12
N ILE A 69 -13.19 5.83 -1.02
CA ILE A 69 -12.35 4.63 -1.07
C ILE A 69 -11.10 4.84 -0.20
N THR A 70 -10.71 3.82 0.55
CA THR A 70 -9.46 3.85 1.31
C THR A 70 -8.37 3.11 0.54
N VAL A 71 -7.17 3.67 0.49
CA VAL A 71 -6.07 3.19 -0.35
C VAL A 71 -4.78 3.04 0.44
N TYR A 72 -4.13 1.90 0.30
CA TYR A 72 -2.72 1.70 0.62
C TYR A 72 -1.89 2.07 -0.60
N ALA A 73 -1.11 3.15 -0.49
CA ALA A 73 -0.22 3.62 -1.54
C ALA A 73 1.23 3.60 -1.07
N GLN A 74 2.16 3.37 -1.98
CA GLN A 74 3.59 3.31 -1.67
C GLN A 74 4.39 3.83 -2.85
N ASP A 75 5.52 4.44 -2.57
CA ASP A 75 6.61 4.71 -3.51
C ASP A 75 7.90 4.04 -3.01
N PRO A 76 9.03 4.11 -3.73
CA PRO A 76 10.28 3.49 -3.27
C PRO A 76 10.78 3.96 -1.91
N ASP A 77 10.43 5.20 -1.49
CA ASP A 77 10.95 5.82 -0.28
C ASP A 77 10.03 5.58 0.93
N GLY A 78 8.70 5.47 0.72
CA GLY A 78 7.76 5.31 1.82
C GLY A 78 6.36 4.90 1.42
N ALA A 79 5.47 4.83 2.43
CA ALA A 79 4.10 4.36 2.25
C ALA A 79 3.10 5.26 2.97
N TYR A 80 1.87 5.24 2.47
CA TYR A 80 0.79 6.14 2.87
C TYR A 80 -0.51 5.36 3.01
N PHE A 81 -1.23 5.59 4.10
CA PHE A 81 -2.61 5.18 4.26
C PHE A 81 -3.51 6.38 3.96
N ILE A 82 -4.31 6.28 2.90
CA ILE A 82 -5.15 7.35 2.40
C ILE A 82 -6.59 6.99 2.75
N TYR A 83 -7.10 7.62 3.81
CA TYR A 83 -8.36 7.24 4.43
C TYR A 83 -9.55 7.95 3.77
N GLU A 84 -10.54 7.17 3.35
CA GLU A 84 -11.82 7.65 2.81
C GLU A 84 -11.67 8.72 1.71
N MET A 85 -10.78 8.48 0.77
CA MET A 85 -10.53 9.38 -0.35
C MET A 85 -11.78 9.55 -1.21
N ALA A 86 -12.18 10.80 -1.42
CA ALA A 86 -13.32 11.15 -2.27
C ALA A 86 -13.12 10.58 -3.68
N CYS A 87 -14.04 9.74 -4.14
CA CYS A 87 -13.87 8.98 -5.37
C CYS A 87 -15.19 8.60 -6.01
N SER A 88 -15.31 8.81 -7.34
CA SER A 88 -16.42 8.23 -8.09
C SER A 88 -16.24 6.70 -8.23
N GLN A 89 -17.34 5.96 -8.35
CA GLN A 89 -17.26 4.51 -8.59
C GLN A 89 -16.49 4.17 -9.87
N ALA A 90 -16.59 5.02 -10.89
CA ALA A 90 -15.88 4.86 -12.16
C ALA A 90 -14.36 5.05 -12.01
N ASP A 91 -13.92 5.94 -11.11
CA ASP A 91 -12.51 6.16 -10.85
C ASP A 91 -11.96 5.12 -9.87
N ALA A 92 -12.77 4.67 -8.91
CA ALA A 92 -12.42 3.55 -8.03
C ALA A 92 -11.99 2.31 -8.82
N ALA A 93 -12.69 1.99 -9.91
CA ALA A 93 -12.35 0.86 -10.79
C ALA A 93 -10.99 1.00 -11.50
N LYS A 94 -10.41 2.21 -11.53
CA LYS A 94 -9.08 2.50 -12.12
C LYS A 94 -7.95 2.50 -11.07
N LEU A 95 -8.29 2.57 -9.78
CA LEU A 95 -7.31 2.54 -8.68
C LEU A 95 -6.79 1.11 -8.46
N THR A 96 -6.15 0.58 -9.47
CA THR A 96 -5.58 -0.77 -9.46
C THR A 96 -4.11 -0.74 -9.03
N LYS A 97 -3.59 -1.88 -8.61
CA LYS A 97 -2.20 -2.04 -8.19
C LYS A 97 -1.22 -1.50 -9.24
N GLY A 98 -0.34 -0.60 -8.81
CA GLY A 98 0.65 0.07 -9.67
C GLY A 98 0.18 1.38 -10.30
N THR A 99 -1.08 1.78 -10.15
CA THR A 99 -1.58 3.08 -10.63
C THR A 99 -0.96 4.21 -9.83
N LYS A 100 -0.33 5.19 -10.50
CA LYS A 100 0.20 6.39 -9.84
C LYS A 100 -0.91 7.41 -9.64
N ILE A 101 -0.98 7.97 -8.44
CA ILE A 101 -1.90 9.04 -8.06
C ILE A 101 -1.15 10.16 -7.36
N ARG A 102 -1.60 11.40 -7.56
CA ARG A 102 -1.26 12.55 -6.73
C ARG A 102 -2.41 12.79 -5.78
N VAL A 103 -2.10 12.91 -4.49
CA VAL A 103 -3.09 13.09 -3.42
C VAL A 103 -2.80 14.38 -2.68
N THR A 104 -3.84 15.17 -2.44
CA THR A 104 -3.82 16.34 -1.56
C THR A 104 -4.79 16.08 -0.41
N GLY A 105 -4.35 16.26 0.83
CA GLY A 105 -5.15 16.06 2.02
C GLY A 105 -4.40 16.54 3.27
N TYR A 106 -4.81 16.09 4.44
CA TYR A 106 -4.20 16.50 5.71
C TYR A 106 -3.57 15.30 6.41
N LYS A 107 -2.31 15.46 6.84
CA LYS A 107 -1.66 14.43 7.66
C LYS A 107 -2.37 14.34 9.00
N ALA A 108 -2.82 13.17 9.36
CA ALA A 108 -3.52 12.88 10.61
C ALA A 108 -2.93 11.65 11.30
N ALA A 109 -3.38 11.38 12.52
CA ALA A 109 -3.08 10.15 13.23
C ALA A 109 -4.31 9.66 13.98
N TRP A 110 -4.57 8.35 13.87
CA TRP A 110 -5.65 7.66 14.56
C TRP A 110 -5.10 6.42 15.28
N GLU A 111 -5.16 6.40 16.61
CA GLU A 111 -4.69 5.27 17.44
C GLU A 111 -3.27 4.78 17.10
N GLY A 112 -2.40 5.71 16.65
CA GLY A 112 -1.03 5.42 16.24
C GLY A 112 -0.85 5.17 14.73
N GLU A 113 -1.93 4.99 13.95
CA GLU A 113 -1.87 5.00 12.50
C GLU A 113 -1.67 6.41 11.98
N VAL A 114 -0.68 6.60 11.09
CA VAL A 114 -0.47 7.86 10.37
C VAL A 114 -1.16 7.78 9.02
N GLU A 115 -2.12 8.67 8.82
CA GLU A 115 -3.00 8.64 7.65
C GLU A 115 -3.11 10.02 6.97
N ILE A 116 -3.66 10.03 5.77
CA ILE A 116 -4.06 11.26 5.07
C ILE A 116 -5.59 11.30 5.08
N THR A 117 -6.15 12.33 5.73
CA THR A 117 -7.60 12.56 5.83
C THR A 117 -8.08 13.67 4.90
N ASP A 118 -9.40 13.69 4.63
CA ASP A 118 -10.04 14.61 3.68
C ASP A 118 -9.34 14.65 2.31
N PRO A 119 -8.87 13.48 1.77
CA PRO A 119 -8.05 13.47 0.59
C PRO A 119 -8.87 13.63 -0.70
N THR A 120 -8.27 14.37 -1.63
CA THR A 120 -8.63 14.39 -3.05
C THR A 120 -7.48 13.85 -3.88
N PHE A 121 -7.74 13.40 -5.10
CA PHE A 121 -6.68 12.86 -5.94
C PHE A 121 -6.85 13.17 -7.42
N GLU A 122 -5.76 12.99 -8.15
CA GLU A 122 -5.73 12.95 -9.61
C GLU A 122 -4.84 11.78 -10.09
N PHE A 123 -5.16 11.22 -11.25
CA PHE A 123 -4.32 10.19 -11.87
C PHE A 123 -3.07 10.82 -12.49
N VAL A 124 -1.93 10.18 -12.28
CA VAL A 124 -0.65 10.54 -12.93
C VAL A 124 -0.27 9.43 -13.91
N THR A 125 0.02 9.78 -15.15
CA THR A 125 0.16 8.81 -16.26
C THR A 125 1.62 8.62 -16.72
N ASP A 126 2.59 8.88 -15.85
CA ASP A 126 4.01 8.83 -16.16
C ASP A 126 4.69 7.48 -15.93
N GLY A 127 3.94 6.47 -15.52
CA GLY A 127 4.43 5.11 -15.32
C GLY A 127 3.62 4.30 -14.32
N THR A 128 4.07 3.07 -14.07
CA THR A 128 3.50 2.16 -13.09
C THR A 128 4.62 1.56 -12.24
N TRP A 129 4.33 1.33 -10.96
CA TRP A 129 5.27 0.66 -10.06
C TRP A 129 4.52 -0.13 -8.99
N VAL A 130 5.07 -1.28 -8.63
CA VAL A 130 4.54 -2.18 -7.60
C VAL A 130 5.62 -2.44 -6.58
N ALA A 131 5.30 -2.28 -5.30
CA ALA A 131 6.19 -2.56 -4.20
C ALA A 131 6.48 -4.07 -4.09
N GLU A 132 7.69 -4.40 -3.71
CA GLU A 132 8.05 -5.72 -3.18
C GLU A 132 7.85 -5.72 -1.67
N ALA A 133 7.33 -6.83 -1.12
CA ALA A 133 7.10 -6.95 0.30
C ALA A 133 8.43 -6.96 1.07
N THR A 134 8.57 -6.06 2.05
CA THR A 134 9.73 -6.04 2.94
C THR A 134 9.57 -7.10 4.03
N ASP A 135 10.54 -7.99 4.17
CA ASP A 135 10.54 -8.99 5.25
C ASP A 135 10.81 -8.31 6.61
N VAL A 136 9.81 -8.32 7.46
CA VAL A 136 9.86 -7.75 8.82
C VAL A 136 9.82 -8.83 9.91
N THR A 137 9.99 -10.09 9.57
CA THR A 137 9.92 -11.21 10.52
C THR A 137 10.79 -10.97 11.76
N ALA A 138 12.03 -10.53 11.56
CA ALA A 138 12.99 -10.25 12.63
C ALA A 138 12.70 -8.93 13.40
N LEU A 139 11.76 -8.11 12.94
CA LEU A 139 11.40 -6.82 13.55
C LEU A 139 10.13 -6.92 14.40
N LEU A 140 9.39 -8.03 14.34
CA LEU A 140 8.18 -8.20 15.15
C LEU A 140 8.51 -8.02 16.65
N GLY A 141 7.72 -7.17 17.32
CA GLY A 141 7.90 -6.82 18.73
C GLY A 141 9.06 -5.87 19.03
N LYS A 142 9.72 -5.30 18.02
CA LYS A 142 10.77 -4.30 18.19
C LYS A 142 10.27 -2.90 17.82
N ASP A 143 10.84 -1.87 18.44
CA ASP A 143 10.46 -0.47 18.22
C ASP A 143 10.72 -0.03 16.75
N GLU A 144 11.72 -0.62 16.10
CA GLU A 144 12.07 -0.31 14.71
C GLU A 144 10.98 -0.71 13.71
N LEU A 145 10.05 -1.60 14.09
CA LEU A 145 8.96 -2.04 13.21
C LEU A 145 8.11 -0.85 12.72
N ILE A 146 7.93 0.19 13.54
CA ILE A 146 7.16 1.39 13.17
C ILE A 146 7.68 2.10 11.92
N GLN A 147 8.97 1.98 11.59
CA GLN A 147 9.57 2.57 10.38
C GLN A 147 9.06 1.92 9.08
N HIS A 148 8.31 0.83 9.21
CA HIS A 148 7.65 0.14 8.10
C HIS A 148 6.14 0.37 8.07
N GLN A 149 5.61 1.30 8.88
CA GLN A 149 4.18 1.61 8.89
C GLN A 149 3.67 1.89 7.47
N ASN A 150 2.48 1.36 7.16
CA ASN A 150 1.81 1.42 5.86
C ASN A 150 2.49 0.67 4.69
N LYS A 151 3.75 0.23 4.83
CA LYS A 151 4.44 -0.51 3.77
C LYS A 151 3.86 -1.91 3.57
N LEU A 152 3.95 -2.38 2.34
CA LEU A 152 3.77 -3.79 2.04
C LEU A 152 4.91 -4.58 2.70
N ILE A 153 4.54 -5.49 3.60
CA ILE A 153 5.46 -6.29 4.40
C ILE A 153 5.22 -7.78 4.19
N SER A 154 6.21 -8.58 4.56
CA SER A 154 6.05 -10.03 4.70
C SER A 154 6.55 -10.52 6.06
N VAL A 155 5.95 -11.60 6.54
CA VAL A 155 6.39 -12.37 7.72
C VAL A 155 6.54 -13.82 7.30
N LYS A 156 7.67 -14.43 7.58
CA LYS A 156 8.03 -15.75 7.10
C LYS A 156 8.04 -16.80 8.21
N GLY A 157 7.58 -18.02 7.89
CA GLY A 157 7.66 -19.16 8.78
C GLY A 157 6.91 -19.01 10.10
N ALA A 158 5.86 -18.20 10.14
CA ALA A 158 5.05 -17.99 11.33
C ALA A 158 4.20 -19.22 11.61
N THR A 159 4.10 -19.64 12.88
CA THR A 159 3.27 -20.79 13.28
C THR A 159 1.92 -20.31 13.81
N VAL A 160 0.83 -20.78 13.24
CA VAL A 160 -0.53 -20.45 13.68
C VAL A 160 -0.75 -20.92 15.12
N ALA A 161 -1.17 -20.01 15.98
CA ALA A 161 -1.52 -20.27 17.36
C ALA A 161 -3.05 -20.20 17.56
N ALA A 162 -3.52 -20.71 18.70
CA ALA A 162 -4.91 -20.55 19.08
C ALA A 162 -5.28 -19.06 19.22
N ALA A 163 -6.37 -18.65 18.62
CA ALA A 163 -6.88 -17.28 18.70
C ALA A 163 -7.67 -17.04 20.00
N ASN A 164 -8.12 -18.11 20.67
CA ASN A 164 -8.79 -18.04 21.96
C ASN A 164 -8.56 -19.31 22.79
N GLU A 165 -9.14 -19.35 23.99
CA GLU A 165 -9.04 -20.47 24.93
C GLU A 165 -9.70 -21.78 24.42
N ASN A 166 -10.60 -21.68 23.44
CA ASN A 166 -11.26 -22.85 22.84
C ASN A 166 -10.37 -23.53 21.78
N GLY A 167 -9.23 -22.96 21.45
CA GLY A 167 -8.31 -23.53 20.46
C GLY A 167 -8.68 -23.21 19.02
N GLU A 168 -9.52 -22.22 18.76
CA GLU A 168 -9.88 -21.77 17.42
C GLU A 168 -8.66 -21.12 16.72
N ALA A 169 -8.46 -21.39 15.43
CA ALA A 169 -7.34 -20.87 14.68
C ALA A 169 -7.51 -19.39 14.27
N PHE A 170 -8.75 -18.91 14.23
CA PHE A 170 -9.12 -17.52 13.94
C PHE A 170 -10.44 -17.17 14.61
N LEU A 171 -10.74 -15.87 14.66
CA LEU A 171 -12.01 -15.32 15.16
C LEU A 171 -12.61 -14.39 14.10
N TYR A 172 -13.94 -14.39 14.00
CA TYR A 172 -14.68 -13.31 13.37
C TYR A 172 -14.76 -12.14 14.35
N LYS A 173 -14.27 -10.98 13.95
CA LYS A 173 -13.98 -9.81 14.80
C LYS A 173 -12.96 -10.11 15.91
N TRP A 174 -12.36 -9.05 16.42
CA TRP A 174 -11.32 -9.10 17.45
C TRP A 174 -11.72 -9.84 18.75
N ASN A 175 -13.01 -9.86 19.05
CA ASN A 175 -13.58 -10.46 20.29
C ASN A 175 -14.33 -11.78 20.06
N GLY A 176 -14.34 -12.29 18.82
CA GLY A 176 -15.07 -13.51 18.46
C GLY A 176 -16.60 -13.37 18.39
N ALA A 177 -17.14 -12.16 18.52
CA ALA A 177 -18.59 -11.91 18.47
C ALA A 177 -19.12 -11.64 17.03
N GLY A 178 -18.26 -11.81 16.02
CA GLY A 178 -18.61 -11.62 14.61
C GLY A 178 -19.20 -12.86 13.95
N ALA A 179 -19.42 -12.74 12.64
CA ALA A 179 -19.96 -13.78 11.78
C ALA A 179 -19.21 -13.80 10.44
N GLU A 180 -19.49 -14.78 9.61
CA GLU A 180 -18.95 -14.87 8.26
C GLU A 180 -19.19 -13.57 7.47
N GLY A 181 -18.12 -13.03 6.89
CA GLY A 181 -18.10 -11.73 6.21
C GLY A 181 -17.50 -10.58 7.05
N ASP A 182 -17.36 -10.76 8.36
CA ASP A 182 -16.63 -9.83 9.23
C ASP A 182 -15.10 -10.04 9.11
N ASP A 183 -14.32 -9.12 9.68
CA ASP A 183 -12.87 -9.24 9.75
C ASP A 183 -12.44 -10.54 10.44
N LEU A 184 -11.32 -11.10 9.99
CA LEU A 184 -10.73 -12.30 10.57
C LEU A 184 -9.48 -11.93 11.37
N TYR A 185 -9.47 -12.30 12.65
CA TYR A 185 -8.31 -12.13 13.53
C TYR A 185 -7.71 -13.50 13.85
N PHE A 186 -6.41 -13.61 13.72
CA PHE A 186 -5.70 -14.86 14.00
C PHE A 186 -4.34 -14.57 14.63
N ASN A 187 -3.87 -15.53 15.42
CA ASN A 187 -2.61 -15.43 16.12
C ASN A 187 -1.55 -16.29 15.45
N VAL A 188 -0.31 -15.77 15.45
CA VAL A 188 0.86 -16.53 15.04
C VAL A 188 1.98 -16.41 16.07
N VAL A 189 2.82 -17.42 16.15
CA VAL A 189 4.06 -17.40 16.93
C VAL A 189 5.24 -17.24 16.00
N VAL A 190 6.11 -16.26 16.31
CA VAL A 190 7.40 -16.03 15.69
C VAL A 190 8.42 -15.87 16.82
N ASP A 191 9.51 -16.61 16.80
CA ASP A 191 10.58 -16.58 17.81
C ASP A 191 10.07 -16.71 19.27
N GLY A 192 9.00 -17.51 19.45
CA GLY A 192 8.39 -17.76 20.75
C GLY A 192 7.44 -16.67 21.29
N ALA A 193 7.26 -15.57 20.57
CA ALA A 193 6.28 -14.52 20.89
C ALA A 193 5.04 -14.63 20.00
N THR A 194 3.88 -14.31 20.57
CA THR A 194 2.59 -14.34 19.85
C THR A 194 2.24 -12.94 19.34
N TYR A 195 1.80 -12.89 18.07
CA TYR A 195 1.36 -11.67 17.38
C TYR A 195 -0.02 -11.92 16.78
N THR A 196 -0.88 -10.90 16.84
CA THR A 196 -2.22 -10.93 16.24
C THR A 196 -2.22 -10.19 14.91
N PHE A 197 -2.75 -10.83 13.88
CA PHE A 197 -2.91 -10.28 12.55
C PHE A 197 -4.39 -10.25 12.16
N CYS A 198 -4.71 -9.40 11.19
CA CYS A 198 -6.08 -9.20 10.71
C CYS A 198 -6.14 -9.41 9.19
N VAL A 199 -7.18 -10.11 8.72
CA VAL A 199 -7.67 -9.97 7.35
C VAL A 199 -8.89 -9.08 7.43
N GLU A 200 -8.72 -7.83 7.05
CA GLU A 200 -9.74 -6.79 7.10
C GLU A 200 -10.71 -6.98 5.95
N SER A 201 -12.00 -7.07 6.26
CA SER A 201 -13.04 -7.48 5.32
C SER A 201 -13.30 -6.48 4.20
N TYR A 202 -13.02 -5.18 4.43
CA TYR A 202 -13.12 -4.15 3.39
C TYR A 202 -11.97 -4.23 2.37
N LEU A 203 -10.81 -4.75 2.78
CA LEU A 203 -9.65 -4.96 1.91
C LEU A 203 -9.67 -6.34 1.25
N CYS A 204 -9.91 -7.37 2.04
CA CYS A 204 -9.91 -8.77 1.62
C CYS A 204 -11.16 -9.48 2.18
N GLY A 205 -12.34 -9.17 1.64
CA GLY A 205 -13.60 -9.73 2.09
C GLY A 205 -13.85 -11.19 1.70
N LEU A 206 -14.99 -11.67 2.12
CA LEU A 206 -15.47 -13.03 1.83
C LEU A 206 -15.32 -13.41 0.35
N GLY A 207 -14.72 -14.57 0.09
CA GLY A 207 -14.46 -15.10 -1.25
C GLY A 207 -13.12 -14.67 -1.84
N THR A 208 -12.34 -13.79 -1.19
CA THR A 208 -10.95 -13.52 -1.59
C THR A 208 -10.02 -14.65 -1.13
N GLU A 209 -8.90 -14.82 -1.83
CA GLU A 209 -7.92 -15.87 -1.49
C GLU A 209 -7.41 -15.74 -0.05
N ALA A 210 -7.13 -14.52 0.43
CA ALA A 210 -6.66 -14.29 1.80
C ALA A 210 -7.71 -14.67 2.85
N TYR A 211 -8.96 -14.25 2.63
CA TYR A 211 -10.08 -14.58 3.53
C TYR A 211 -10.28 -16.09 3.65
N GLU A 212 -10.36 -16.78 2.51
CA GLU A 212 -10.55 -18.23 2.49
C GLU A 212 -9.33 -18.99 3.01
N ALA A 213 -8.11 -18.46 2.83
CA ALA A 213 -6.91 -19.05 3.39
C ALA A 213 -6.95 -19.04 4.93
N VAL A 214 -7.37 -17.93 5.57
CA VAL A 214 -7.52 -17.86 7.04
C VAL A 214 -8.57 -18.84 7.53
N ARG A 215 -9.71 -18.96 6.86
CA ARG A 215 -10.76 -19.93 7.21
C ARG A 215 -10.29 -21.38 7.14
N GLY A 216 -9.27 -21.65 6.33
CA GLY A 216 -8.66 -22.98 6.20
C GLY A 216 -7.48 -23.24 7.14
N LEU A 217 -7.11 -22.27 8.02
CA LEU A 217 -5.99 -22.43 8.95
C LEU A 217 -6.32 -23.42 10.06
N LYS A 218 -5.27 -24.06 10.55
CA LYS A 218 -5.29 -24.90 11.75
C LYS A 218 -4.17 -24.48 12.67
N VAL A 219 -4.39 -24.56 13.97
CA VAL A 219 -3.33 -24.37 14.97
C VAL A 219 -2.19 -25.34 14.67
N GLY A 220 -0.97 -24.81 14.59
CA GLY A 220 0.24 -25.53 14.23
C GLY A 220 0.63 -25.46 12.74
N ASP A 221 -0.23 -24.92 11.87
CA ASP A 221 0.17 -24.64 10.48
C ASP A 221 1.33 -23.65 10.47
N VAL A 222 2.32 -23.87 9.59
CA VAL A 222 3.41 -22.91 9.33
C VAL A 222 3.07 -22.16 8.06
N ILE A 223 3.11 -20.83 8.14
CA ILE A 223 2.65 -19.94 7.06
C ILE A 223 3.64 -18.81 6.78
N ASP A 224 3.68 -18.37 5.54
CA ASP A 224 4.20 -17.09 5.12
C ASP A 224 3.03 -16.13 4.89
N LEU A 225 3.21 -14.87 5.25
CA LEU A 225 2.21 -13.83 5.20
C LEU A 225 2.72 -12.63 4.40
N GLU A 226 1.83 -11.96 3.68
CA GLU A 226 2.05 -10.63 3.10
C GLU A 226 0.85 -9.74 3.39
N GLY A 227 1.08 -8.45 3.60
CA GLY A 227 0.04 -7.46 3.85
C GLY A 227 0.62 -6.10 4.15
N PHE A 228 -0.21 -5.18 4.60
CA PHE A 228 0.20 -3.82 4.94
C PHE A 228 0.37 -3.67 6.45
N LEU A 229 1.45 -3.01 6.88
CA LEU A 229 1.69 -2.79 8.30
C LEU A 229 0.81 -1.65 8.81
N TYR A 230 -0.44 -1.93 9.03
CA TYR A 230 -1.38 -1.05 9.70
C TYR A 230 -1.09 -0.97 11.20
N TRP A 231 -1.50 0.13 11.85
CA TRP A 231 -1.27 0.38 13.26
C TRP A 231 -2.57 0.71 13.98
N TYR A 232 -2.85 0.00 15.08
CA TYR A 232 -3.96 0.31 15.96
C TYR A 232 -3.55 0.03 17.40
N ASN A 233 -3.09 1.06 18.14
CA ASN A 233 -2.49 0.92 19.47
C ASN A 233 -1.32 -0.08 19.51
N GLY A 234 -0.65 -0.28 18.39
CA GLY A 234 0.38 -1.28 18.15
C GLY A 234 0.29 -1.83 16.73
N ALA A 235 1.26 -2.63 16.33
CA ALA A 235 1.26 -3.24 14.99
C ALA A 235 0.06 -4.18 14.84
N GLN A 236 -0.77 -3.92 13.84
CA GLN A 236 -1.92 -4.75 13.44
C GLN A 236 -1.91 -4.96 11.92
N PRO A 237 -1.01 -5.76 11.39
CA PRO A 237 -0.90 -5.93 9.95
C PRO A 237 -2.20 -6.41 9.32
N HIS A 238 -2.64 -5.75 8.24
CA HIS A 238 -3.75 -6.14 7.40
C HIS A 238 -3.25 -7.07 6.29
N ILE A 239 -3.52 -8.36 6.46
CA ILE A 239 -2.96 -9.43 5.62
C ILE A 239 -3.76 -9.57 4.33
N THR A 240 -3.06 -9.60 3.21
CA THR A 240 -3.63 -9.72 1.87
C THR A 240 -3.24 -11.01 1.13
N ALA A 241 -2.24 -11.73 1.63
CA ALA A 241 -1.86 -13.03 1.10
C ALA A 241 -1.31 -13.95 2.20
N ILE A 242 -1.65 -15.23 2.10
CA ILE A 242 -1.21 -16.29 3.03
C ILE A 242 -0.80 -17.51 2.22
N LYS A 243 0.36 -18.07 2.56
CA LYS A 243 0.85 -19.30 1.96
C LYS A 243 1.28 -20.29 3.05
N LYS A 244 0.71 -21.47 3.06
CA LYS A 244 1.22 -22.58 3.92
C LYS A 244 2.57 -23.05 3.41
N VAL A 245 3.52 -23.19 4.32
CA VAL A 245 4.89 -23.68 4.07
C VAL A 245 5.07 -24.97 4.88
N GLY A 246 5.08 -26.12 4.23
CA GLY A 246 5.28 -27.43 4.86
C GLY A 246 4.25 -28.44 4.43
#